data_e6390c13a5a1ffd5eac3e6f6ff2d829d
#
_entry.id   e6390c13a5a1ffd5eac3e6f6ff2d829d
#
_cell.length_a   1.000
_cell.length_b   1.000
_cell.length_c   1.000
_cell.angle_alpha   90.00
_cell.angle_beta   90.00
_cell.angle_gamma   90.00
#
_symmetry.space_group_name_H-M   'P 1'
#
loop_
_entity.id
_entity.type
_entity.pdbx_description
1 polymer ?
#
loop_
_entity_poly.entity_id
_entity_poly.type
_entity_poly.pdbx_seq_one_letter_code
_entity_poly.pdbx_strand_id
1 'polypeptide(L)'
;GWQAGITGYYDEKSYCKFGLRGTENGTLAELTVRSPEGKTVVRSAPAACGTLRMEADGLTRRFYLDDTMFAELPRAEFLADEGRGCQKRFTGSMMGLYAVGADFTAKFGELSMENYTPDWAL
;
A
#
# COMPACT_ATOMS: atom_id res chain seq x y z
N GLY A 1 -2.38 6.74 18.38
CA GLY A 1 -1.64 5.86 17.52
C GLY A 1 -0.90 6.53 16.39
N TRP A 2 -0.01 5.81 15.81
CA TRP A 2 0.79 6.27 14.68
C TRP A 2 0.79 5.21 13.59
N GLN A 3 1.02 5.64 12.36
CA GLN A 3 1.16 4.76 11.20
C GLN A 3 2.27 5.29 10.31
N ALA A 4 3.05 4.40 9.74
CA ALA A 4 4.08 4.76 8.77
C ALA A 4 4.35 3.60 7.82
N GLY A 5 4.57 3.88 6.55
CA GLY A 5 4.84 2.85 5.58
C GLY A 5 4.83 3.36 4.15
N ILE A 6 4.42 2.48 3.24
CA ILE A 6 4.32 2.78 1.82
C ILE A 6 2.87 2.82 1.38
N THR A 7 2.59 3.61 0.37
CA THR A 7 1.24 3.79 -0.14
C THR A 7 1.21 3.73 -1.66
N GLY A 8 0.16 3.11 -2.18
CA GLY A 8 -0.27 3.30 -3.54
C GLY A 8 -1.45 4.26 -3.50
N TYR A 9 -1.28 5.44 -4.07
CA TYR A 9 -2.23 6.53 -3.90
C TYR A 9 -2.73 7.04 -5.23
N TYR A 10 -4.01 7.06 -5.40
CA TYR A 10 -4.65 7.70 -6.55
C TYR A 10 -5.27 9.05 -6.12
N ASP A 11 -6.17 9.00 -5.15
CA ASP A 11 -6.79 10.19 -4.56
C ASP A 11 -7.25 9.86 -3.13
N GLU A 12 -7.90 10.79 -2.47
CA GLU A 12 -8.34 10.65 -1.08
C GLU A 12 -9.38 9.54 -0.86
N LYS A 13 -9.98 9.03 -1.93
CA LYS A 13 -10.98 7.97 -1.88
C LYS A 13 -10.49 6.66 -2.50
N SER A 14 -9.24 6.64 -2.95
CA SER A 14 -8.69 5.49 -3.66
C SER A 14 -7.21 5.35 -3.38
N TYR A 15 -6.87 4.52 -2.40
CA TYR A 15 -5.48 4.28 -2.03
C TYR A 15 -5.36 2.97 -1.24
N CYS A 16 -4.14 2.49 -1.11
CA CYS A 16 -3.81 1.46 -0.14
C CYS A 16 -2.64 1.95 0.72
N LYS A 17 -2.61 1.52 1.97
CA LYS A 17 -1.51 1.78 2.90
C LYS A 17 -1.00 0.45 3.42
N PHE A 18 0.29 0.24 3.27
CA PHE A 18 0.96 -0.94 3.79
C PHE A 18 2.12 -0.49 4.69
N GLY A 19 2.01 -0.76 5.96
CA GLY A 19 3.02 -0.28 6.89
C GLY A 19 2.83 -0.79 8.30
N LEU A 20 3.45 -0.09 9.22
CA LEU A 20 3.37 -0.40 10.63
C LEU A 20 2.40 0.55 11.32
N ARG A 21 1.67 0.04 12.29
CA ARG A 21 0.76 0.82 13.11
C ARG A 21 1.01 0.53 14.58
N GLY A 22 1.18 1.59 15.37
CA GLY A 22 1.33 1.48 16.80
C GLY A 22 -0.02 1.33 17.50
N THR A 23 -0.12 0.39 18.42
CA THR A 23 -1.29 0.17 19.26
C THR A 23 -0.86 0.09 20.73
N GLU A 24 -1.82 0.09 21.64
CA GLU A 24 -1.55 -0.07 23.08
C GLU A 24 -0.86 -1.41 23.39
N ASN A 25 -1.11 -2.41 22.56
CA ASN A 25 -0.59 -3.77 22.75
C ASN A 25 0.66 -4.07 21.92
N GLY A 26 1.24 -3.06 21.28
CA GLY A 26 2.43 -3.25 20.46
C GLY A 26 2.24 -2.74 19.03
N THR A 27 3.09 -3.19 18.14
CA THR A 27 3.11 -2.76 16.75
C THR A 27 2.59 -3.85 15.83
N LEU A 28 1.79 -3.45 14.84
CA LEU A 28 1.24 -4.32 13.82
C LEU A 28 1.73 -3.90 12.45
N ALA A 29 2.00 -4.88 11.58
CA ALA A 29 2.03 -4.63 10.15
C ALA A 29 0.59 -4.73 9.64
N GLU A 30 0.20 -3.82 8.76
CA GLU A 30 -1.19 -3.73 8.33
C GLU A 30 -1.30 -3.25 6.89
N LEU A 31 -2.17 -3.90 6.12
CA LEU A 31 -2.60 -3.41 4.83
C LEU A 31 -4.04 -2.92 4.93
N THR A 32 -4.24 -1.65 4.63
CA THR A 32 -5.56 -1.01 4.57
C THR A 32 -5.82 -0.55 3.14
N VAL A 33 -7.05 -0.75 2.69
CA VAL A 33 -7.52 -0.33 1.38
C VAL A 33 -8.65 0.67 1.55
N ARG A 34 -8.57 1.77 0.80
CA ARG A 34 -9.65 2.73 0.67
C ARG A 34 -10.12 2.73 -0.78
N SER A 35 -11.37 2.40 -1.00
CA SER A 35 -12.05 2.56 -2.28
C SER A 35 -13.20 3.55 -2.11
N PRO A 36 -13.88 3.98 -3.18
CA PRO A 36 -15.05 4.84 -3.03
C PRO A 36 -16.14 4.28 -2.13
N GLU A 37 -16.18 2.96 -1.98
CA GLU A 37 -17.17 2.28 -1.11
C GLU A 37 -16.78 2.31 0.36
N GLY A 38 -15.54 2.64 0.72
CA GLY A 38 -15.11 2.72 2.10
C GLY A 38 -13.72 2.17 2.34
N LYS A 39 -13.37 2.07 3.63
CA LYS A 39 -12.08 1.53 4.08
C LYS A 39 -12.23 0.10 4.55
N THR A 40 -11.22 -0.70 4.28
CA THR A 40 -11.15 -2.10 4.72
C THR A 40 -9.74 -2.42 5.16
N VAL A 41 -9.61 -3.03 6.33
CA VAL A 41 -8.34 -3.64 6.74
C VAL A 41 -8.29 -5.02 6.10
N VAL A 42 -7.33 -5.23 5.21
CA VAL A 42 -7.18 -6.49 4.49
C VAL A 42 -6.48 -7.52 5.37
N ARG A 43 -5.42 -7.11 6.05
CA ARG A 43 -4.68 -7.97 6.95
C ARG A 43 -3.92 -7.16 7.98
N SER A 44 -3.87 -7.69 9.20
CA SER A 44 -3.01 -7.19 10.29
C SER A 44 -2.27 -8.36 10.91
N ALA A 45 -1.01 -8.15 11.29
CA ALA A 45 -0.21 -9.15 11.99
C ALA A 45 0.85 -8.45 12.85
N PRO A 46 1.23 -9.02 14.00
CA PRO A 46 2.27 -8.41 14.83
C PRO A 46 3.61 -8.29 14.08
N ALA A 47 4.22 -7.12 14.17
CA ALA A 47 5.54 -6.86 13.59
C ALA A 47 6.08 -5.56 14.17
N ALA A 48 7.35 -5.52 14.56
CA ALA A 48 7.95 -4.33 15.16
C ALA A 48 8.66 -3.46 14.13
N CYS A 49 9.24 -4.07 13.13
CA CYS A 49 9.94 -3.38 12.03
C CYS A 49 10.03 -4.34 10.85
N GLY A 50 10.52 -3.87 9.74
CA GLY A 50 10.71 -4.74 8.59
C GLY A 50 10.93 -3.96 7.31
N THR A 51 11.24 -4.70 6.26
CA THR A 51 11.33 -4.18 4.92
C THR A 51 10.00 -4.38 4.22
N LEU A 52 9.44 -3.29 3.74
CA LEU A 52 8.15 -3.30 3.05
C LEU A 52 8.38 -3.23 1.54
N ARG A 53 7.67 -4.07 0.79
CA ARG A 53 7.72 -4.02 -0.67
C ARG A 53 6.30 -4.12 -1.23
N MET A 54 6.02 -3.32 -2.24
CA MET A 54 4.78 -3.40 -3.00
C MET A 54 5.14 -3.58 -4.47
N GLU A 55 4.51 -4.57 -5.10
CA GLU A 55 4.65 -4.84 -6.52
C GLU A 55 3.34 -4.55 -7.22
N ALA A 56 3.43 -3.90 -8.37
CA ALA A 56 2.29 -3.62 -9.23
C ALA A 56 2.47 -4.34 -10.56
N ASP A 57 1.53 -5.18 -10.90
CA ASP A 57 1.53 -5.97 -12.13
C ASP A 57 0.14 -5.89 -12.75
N GLY A 58 -0.03 -4.94 -13.68
CA GLY A 58 -1.36 -4.63 -14.17
C GLY A 58 -2.27 -4.14 -13.05
N LEU A 59 -3.41 -4.80 -12.86
CA LEU A 59 -4.33 -4.49 -11.77
C LEU A 59 -3.98 -5.20 -10.47
N THR A 60 -3.03 -6.12 -10.49
CA THR A 60 -2.63 -6.85 -9.29
C THR A 60 -1.64 -6.05 -8.47
N ARG A 61 -1.84 -6.07 -7.15
CA ARG A 61 -0.88 -5.50 -6.20
C ARG A 61 -0.50 -6.58 -5.20
N ARG A 62 0.81 -6.77 -5.00
CA ARG A 62 1.35 -7.74 -4.04
C ARG A 62 2.16 -7.00 -2.99
N PHE A 63 2.03 -7.45 -1.76
CA PHE A 63 2.63 -6.79 -0.60
C PHE A 63 3.48 -7.80 0.15
N TYR A 64 4.72 -7.42 0.43
CA TYR A 64 5.70 -8.29 1.08
C TYR A 64 6.27 -7.62 2.32
N LEU A 65 6.36 -8.37 3.40
CA LEU A 65 7.07 -7.98 4.62
C LEU A 65 8.25 -8.91 4.77
N ASP A 66 9.47 -8.36 4.75
CA ASP A 66 10.73 -9.13 4.82
C ASP A 66 10.77 -10.26 3.80
N ASP A 67 10.43 -9.95 2.54
CA ASP A 67 10.41 -10.88 1.41
C ASP A 67 9.38 -12.03 1.51
N THR A 68 8.50 -11.98 2.51
CA THR A 68 7.40 -12.92 2.62
C THR A 68 6.11 -12.23 2.20
N MET A 69 5.32 -12.88 1.35
CA MET A 69 4.05 -12.30 0.92
C MET A 69 3.13 -12.07 2.12
N PHE A 70 2.73 -10.83 2.30
CA PHE A 70 1.81 -10.42 3.35
C PHE A 70 0.37 -10.44 2.86
N ALA A 71 0.13 -9.95 1.65
CA ALA A 71 -1.20 -9.90 1.08
C ALA A 71 -1.13 -9.68 -0.43
N GLU A 72 -2.23 -9.98 -1.11
CA GLU A 72 -2.37 -9.73 -2.54
C GLU A 72 -3.75 -9.13 -2.81
N LEU A 73 -3.77 -8.12 -3.68
CA LEU A 73 -4.99 -7.56 -4.25
C LEU A 73 -5.01 -7.93 -5.72
N PRO A 74 -5.77 -8.97 -6.12
CA PRO A 74 -5.74 -9.44 -7.50
C PRO A 74 -6.26 -8.42 -8.51
N ARG A 75 -7.21 -7.58 -8.09
CA ARG A 75 -7.81 -6.58 -8.96
C ARG A 75 -7.95 -5.25 -8.22
N ALA A 76 -6.87 -4.48 -8.16
CA ALA A 76 -6.88 -3.17 -7.52
C ALA A 76 -7.39 -2.09 -8.50
N GLU A 77 -8.60 -2.27 -9.02
CA GLU A 77 -9.20 -1.37 -10.01
C GLU A 77 -9.36 0.06 -9.50
N PHE A 78 -9.55 0.21 -8.20
CA PHE A 78 -9.68 1.53 -7.58
C PHE A 78 -8.39 2.36 -7.68
N LEU A 79 -7.27 1.74 -8.01
CA LEU A 79 -5.99 2.42 -8.23
C LEU A 79 -5.70 2.65 -9.72
N ALA A 80 -6.56 2.22 -10.61
CA ALA A 80 -6.34 2.33 -12.04
C ALA A 80 -7.28 3.34 -12.68
N ASP A 81 -6.76 4.05 -13.69
CA ASP A 81 -7.57 5.03 -14.43
C ASP A 81 -8.77 4.40 -15.11
N GLU A 82 -8.62 3.19 -15.63
CA GLU A 82 -9.61 2.52 -16.44
C GLU A 82 -10.55 1.60 -15.66
N GLY A 83 -10.22 1.30 -14.40
CA GLY A 83 -10.98 0.32 -13.63
C GLY A 83 -12.20 0.88 -12.91
N ARG A 84 -12.62 2.11 -13.21
CA ARG A 84 -13.61 2.81 -12.42
C ARG A 84 -14.84 3.24 -13.24
N GLY A 85 -15.23 2.42 -14.17
CA GLY A 85 -16.43 2.67 -14.95
C GLY A 85 -16.31 3.92 -15.82
N CYS A 86 -17.28 4.82 -15.73
CA CYS A 86 -17.34 6.00 -16.59
C CYS A 86 -16.50 7.18 -16.11
N GLN A 87 -15.79 7.06 -15.00
CA GLN A 87 -14.99 8.16 -14.48
C GLN A 87 -13.64 8.24 -15.19
N LYS A 88 -13.37 9.40 -15.76
CA LYS A 88 -12.05 9.68 -16.32
C LYS A 88 -11.17 10.31 -15.25
N ARG A 89 -9.95 9.82 -15.15
CA ARG A 89 -8.94 10.34 -14.26
C ARG A 89 -7.72 10.73 -15.08
N PHE A 90 -7.08 11.80 -14.66
CA PHE A 90 -5.97 12.38 -15.41
C PHE A 90 -4.62 12.15 -14.78
N THR A 91 -4.60 11.66 -13.54
CA THR A 91 -3.36 11.34 -12.85
C THR A 91 -3.38 9.86 -12.49
N GLY A 92 -2.35 9.13 -12.88
CA GLY A 92 -2.23 7.74 -12.52
C GLY A 92 -2.00 7.54 -11.02
N SER A 93 -2.05 6.29 -10.61
CA SER A 93 -1.69 5.90 -9.25
C SER A 93 -0.22 6.20 -8.98
N MET A 94 0.07 6.73 -7.80
CA MET A 94 1.43 7.05 -7.36
C MET A 94 1.83 6.16 -6.20
N MET A 95 3.12 5.87 -6.11
CA MET A 95 3.71 5.19 -4.96
C MET A 95 4.48 6.20 -4.11
N GLY A 96 4.40 6.05 -2.79
CA GLY A 96 5.08 6.97 -1.90
C GLY A 96 5.20 6.45 -0.49
N LEU A 97 5.72 7.30 0.37
CA LEU A 97 5.80 7.06 1.80
C LEU A 97 4.71 7.84 2.50
N TYR A 98 4.25 7.32 3.64
CA TYR A 98 3.30 8.03 4.48
C TYR A 98 3.68 7.92 5.96
N ALA A 99 3.29 8.92 6.72
CA ALA A 99 3.37 8.91 8.18
C ALA A 99 2.18 9.69 8.72
N VAL A 100 1.45 9.10 9.64
CA VAL A 100 0.24 9.67 10.23
C VAL A 100 0.27 9.49 11.73
N GLY A 101 0.01 10.55 12.46
CA GLY A 101 -0.02 10.55 13.92
C GLY A 101 0.47 11.85 14.49
N ALA A 102 0.58 11.92 15.82
CA ALA A 102 1.08 13.08 16.53
C ALA A 102 2.28 12.68 17.40
N ASP A 103 3.23 13.60 17.54
CA ASP A 103 4.36 13.47 18.47
C ASP A 103 5.21 12.22 18.24
N PHE A 104 5.47 11.89 16.96
CA PHE A 104 6.38 10.79 16.64
C PHE A 104 7.22 11.13 15.40
N THR A 105 8.28 10.37 15.22
CA THR A 105 9.14 10.46 14.04
C THR A 105 9.22 9.09 13.39
N ALA A 106 8.95 9.03 12.10
CA ALA A 106 9.16 7.84 11.30
C ALA A 106 10.50 7.95 10.59
N LYS A 107 11.34 6.93 10.74
CA LYS A 107 12.61 6.86 10.03
C LYS A 107 12.52 5.79 8.97
N PHE A 108 12.78 6.19 7.74
CA PHE A 108 12.83 5.28 6.61
C PHE A 108 14.28 5.08 6.21
N GLY A 109 14.67 3.84 6.04
CA GLY A 109 16.01 3.52 5.55
C GLY A 109 16.10 3.71 4.04
N GLU A 110 16.65 2.72 3.36
CA GLU A 110 16.77 2.78 1.92
C GLU A 110 15.41 2.69 1.25
N LEU A 111 15.16 3.57 0.28
CA LEU A 111 14.00 3.51 -0.59
C LEU A 111 14.47 3.26 -2.00
N SER A 112 13.96 2.21 -2.65
CA SER A 112 14.24 1.95 -4.05
C SER A 112 12.95 1.71 -4.82
N MET A 113 12.98 2.02 -6.11
CA MET A 113 11.84 1.84 -6.98
C MET A 113 12.37 1.32 -8.31
N GLU A 114 11.82 0.19 -8.76
CA GLU A 114 12.27 -0.47 -9.97
C GLU A 114 11.10 -0.77 -10.89
N ASN A 115 11.32 -0.64 -12.19
CA ASN A 115 10.40 -1.13 -13.21
C ASN A 115 10.88 -2.50 -13.66
N TYR A 116 9.95 -3.41 -13.87
CA TYR A 116 10.28 -4.74 -14.38
C TYR A 116 9.33 -5.10 -15.52
N THR A 117 9.79 -6.04 -16.36
CA THR A 117 8.95 -6.57 -17.44
C THR A 117 8.32 -7.86 -16.94
N PRO A 118 7.00 -7.89 -16.78
CA PRO A 118 6.34 -9.10 -16.32
C PRO A 118 6.40 -10.22 -17.36
N ASP A 119 6.34 -11.47 -16.90
CA ASP A 119 6.48 -12.64 -17.78
C ASP A 119 5.46 -12.64 -18.92
N TRP A 120 4.23 -12.18 -18.66
CA TRP A 120 3.21 -12.14 -19.71
C TRP A 120 3.50 -11.16 -20.84
N ALA A 121 4.44 -10.22 -20.63
CA ALA A 121 4.83 -9.23 -21.63
C ALA A 121 6.06 -9.65 -22.45
N LEU A 122 6.66 -10.77 -22.09
CA LEU A 122 7.77 -11.35 -22.84
C LEU A 122 7.25 -12.31 -23.92
#